data_deb8cf78c0064d9b144fdb1f0a34b5d3
#
_entry.id   deb8cf78c0064d9b144fdb1f0a34b5d3
#
_cell.length_a   1.000
_cell.length_b   1.000
_cell.length_c   1.000
_cell.angle_alpha   90.00
_cell.angle_beta   90.00
_cell.angle_gamma   90.00
#
_symmetry.space_group_name_H-M   'P 1'
#
loop_
_entity.id
_entity.type
_entity.pdbx_description
1 polymer ?
#
loop_
_entity_poly.entity_id
_entity_poly.type
_entity_poly.pdbx_seq_one_letter_code
_entity_poly.pdbx_strand_id
1 'polypeptide(L)'
;MYIRDHSSAEDPVLYDLYRRTHLKLYHPRRSSDHFAGQFLSFISQLVKPRRILEIGTYSGYGSICLAKGLVAEGILHTIEINDEIEDFIKESFSNARISDRVILHIGDACEIIPTIDEEFDLIFIDGNKDQYSKYFDSVINKVKPGGFIIADNVLWDGKVLTDNIPNNDPFTKGIQLFNNKIQADKRVENLLLPLYDGLMMIRKK
;
A
#
# COMPACT_ATOMS: atom_id res chain seq x y z
N MET A 1 -21.89 -11.85 -3.56
CA MET A 1 -22.92 -11.55 -4.57
C MET A 1 -23.49 -10.15 -4.30
N TYR A 2 -24.21 -9.88 -3.21
CA TYR A 2 -24.86 -8.57 -2.97
C TYR A 2 -23.91 -7.34 -3.04
N ILE A 3 -22.74 -7.39 -2.37
CA ILE A 3 -21.76 -6.27 -2.38
C ILE A 3 -21.29 -5.99 -3.81
N ARG A 4 -20.98 -7.02 -4.59
CA ARG A 4 -20.55 -6.85 -5.99
C ARG A 4 -21.64 -6.22 -6.85
N ASP A 5 -22.88 -6.63 -6.64
CA ASP A 5 -24.02 -6.15 -7.43
C ASP A 5 -24.39 -4.69 -7.09
N HIS A 6 -23.87 -4.16 -5.95
CA HIS A 6 -24.09 -2.80 -5.46
C HIS A 6 -22.79 -1.98 -5.41
N SER A 7 -21.76 -2.41 -6.13
CA SER A 7 -20.51 -1.69 -6.31
C SER A 7 -20.22 -1.44 -7.78
N SER A 8 -19.45 -0.41 -8.09
CA SER A 8 -19.02 -0.15 -9.45
C SER A 8 -18.26 -1.36 -10.03
N ALA A 9 -18.44 -1.62 -11.32
CA ALA A 9 -17.72 -2.69 -12.00
C ALA A 9 -16.20 -2.45 -11.97
N GLU A 10 -15.43 -3.52 -11.92
CA GLU A 10 -13.98 -3.46 -12.03
C GLU A 10 -13.55 -2.94 -13.42
N ASP A 11 -12.54 -2.09 -13.40
CA ASP A 11 -11.90 -1.59 -14.62
C ASP A 11 -11.34 -2.77 -15.43
N PRO A 12 -11.61 -2.88 -16.74
CA PRO A 12 -11.13 -3.98 -17.56
C PRO A 12 -9.61 -4.18 -17.52
N VAL A 13 -8.83 -3.10 -17.38
CA VAL A 13 -7.37 -3.17 -17.25
C VAL A 13 -6.96 -3.83 -15.93
N LEU A 14 -7.65 -3.49 -14.84
CA LEU A 14 -7.41 -4.11 -13.52
C LEU A 14 -7.85 -5.58 -13.50
N TYR A 15 -8.97 -5.90 -14.12
CA TYR A 15 -9.43 -7.28 -14.24
C TYR A 15 -8.43 -8.15 -15.04
N ASP A 16 -7.92 -7.63 -16.17
CA ASP A 16 -6.89 -8.33 -16.94
C ASP A 16 -5.59 -8.50 -16.12
N LEU A 17 -5.16 -7.44 -15.43
CA LEU A 17 -4.00 -7.51 -14.55
C LEU A 17 -4.18 -8.57 -13.45
N TYR A 18 -5.33 -8.60 -12.79
CA TYR A 18 -5.65 -9.61 -11.78
C TYR A 18 -5.54 -11.03 -12.35
N ARG A 19 -6.11 -11.27 -13.54
CA ARG A 19 -5.99 -12.56 -14.22
C ARG A 19 -4.54 -12.92 -14.56
N ARG A 20 -3.78 -11.99 -15.14
CA ARG A 20 -2.36 -12.22 -15.48
C ARG A 20 -1.52 -12.50 -14.24
N THR A 21 -1.79 -11.81 -13.14
CA THR A 21 -1.14 -12.06 -11.83
C THR A 21 -1.34 -13.50 -11.39
N HIS A 22 -2.57 -14.02 -11.48
CA HIS A 22 -2.88 -15.41 -11.10
C HIS A 22 -2.27 -16.46 -12.03
N LEU A 23 -1.99 -16.10 -13.27
CA LEU A 23 -1.41 -17.02 -14.26
C LEU A 23 0.13 -17.02 -14.28
N LYS A 24 0.76 -15.89 -13.90
CA LYS A 24 2.20 -15.68 -14.11
C LYS A 24 3.02 -15.50 -12.84
N LEU A 25 2.42 -14.99 -11.75
CA LEU A 25 3.16 -14.67 -10.54
C LEU A 25 2.99 -15.71 -9.44
N TYR A 26 4.03 -15.85 -8.64
CA TYR A 26 4.04 -16.67 -7.42
C TYR A 26 3.25 -15.96 -6.33
N HIS A 27 2.43 -16.68 -5.56
CA HIS A 27 1.58 -16.11 -4.49
C HIS A 27 0.55 -15.04 -4.94
N PRO A 28 -0.29 -15.31 -5.96
CA PRO A 28 -1.18 -14.31 -6.56
C PRO A 28 -2.16 -13.67 -5.55
N ARG A 29 -2.41 -14.32 -4.40
CA ARG A 29 -3.25 -13.79 -3.33
C ARG A 29 -2.67 -12.55 -2.61
N ARG A 30 -1.40 -12.20 -2.91
CA ARG A 30 -0.79 -10.95 -2.42
C ARG A 30 -1.27 -9.71 -3.18
N SER A 31 -1.88 -9.89 -4.35
CA SER A 31 -2.44 -8.76 -5.09
C SER A 31 -3.70 -8.27 -4.41
N SER A 32 -3.85 -6.96 -4.31
CA SER A 32 -5.12 -6.34 -3.94
C SER A 32 -6.24 -6.86 -4.84
N ASP A 33 -7.43 -7.02 -4.30
CA ASP A 33 -8.62 -7.35 -5.07
C ASP A 33 -9.36 -6.08 -5.52
N HIS A 34 -10.46 -6.29 -6.26
CA HIS A 34 -11.27 -5.21 -6.79
C HIS A 34 -11.76 -4.20 -5.71
N PHE A 35 -12.22 -4.69 -4.56
CA PHE A 35 -12.78 -3.80 -3.54
C PHE A 35 -11.70 -3.03 -2.79
N ALA A 36 -10.58 -3.69 -2.45
CA ALA A 36 -9.43 -3.04 -1.85
C ALA A 36 -8.87 -1.96 -2.79
N GLY A 37 -8.70 -2.29 -4.07
CA GLY A 37 -8.28 -1.33 -5.08
C GLY A 37 -9.25 -0.18 -5.28
N GLN A 38 -10.55 -0.43 -5.25
CA GLN A 38 -11.57 0.63 -5.34
C GLN A 38 -11.51 1.57 -4.13
N PHE A 39 -11.28 1.02 -2.92
CA PHE A 39 -11.07 1.82 -1.72
C PHE A 39 -9.84 2.71 -1.85
N LEU A 40 -8.69 2.16 -2.26
CA LEU A 40 -7.46 2.93 -2.49
C LEU A 40 -7.68 4.04 -3.53
N SER A 41 -8.39 3.72 -4.62
CA SER A 41 -8.75 4.69 -5.64
C SER A 41 -9.60 5.84 -5.08
N PHE A 42 -10.61 5.55 -4.26
CA PHE A 42 -11.45 6.57 -3.65
C PHE A 42 -10.67 7.45 -2.68
N ILE A 43 -9.85 6.84 -1.81
CA ILE A 43 -9.00 7.61 -0.89
C ILE A 43 -8.06 8.52 -1.67
N SER A 44 -7.39 8.01 -2.69
CA SER A 44 -6.50 8.82 -3.52
C SER A 44 -7.25 9.97 -4.20
N GLN A 45 -8.45 9.73 -4.75
CA GLN A 45 -9.27 10.78 -5.35
C GLN A 45 -9.79 11.82 -4.35
N LEU A 46 -10.04 11.44 -3.10
CA LEU A 46 -10.41 12.37 -2.02
C LEU A 46 -9.22 13.23 -1.59
N VAL A 47 -8.03 12.63 -1.44
CA VAL A 47 -6.80 13.31 -1.04
C VAL A 47 -6.26 14.20 -2.18
N LYS A 48 -6.42 13.78 -3.44
CA LYS A 48 -5.86 14.44 -4.63
C LYS A 48 -4.36 14.71 -4.49
N PRO A 49 -3.56 13.67 -4.26
CA PRO A 49 -2.15 13.82 -3.93
C PRO A 49 -1.34 14.31 -5.12
N ARG A 50 -0.32 15.13 -4.85
CA ARG A 50 0.76 15.45 -5.79
C ARG A 50 1.87 14.41 -5.73
N ARG A 51 2.11 13.83 -4.56
CA ARG A 51 3.14 12.82 -4.33
C ARG A 51 2.57 11.67 -3.52
N ILE A 52 2.71 10.47 -4.06
CA ILE A 52 2.34 9.21 -3.39
C ILE A 52 3.61 8.38 -3.22
N LEU A 53 3.73 7.71 -2.09
CA LEU A 53 4.69 6.62 -1.89
C LEU A 53 3.93 5.33 -1.61
N GLU A 54 4.26 4.26 -2.32
CA GLU A 54 3.78 2.90 -2.07
C GLU A 54 4.95 2.00 -1.70
N ILE A 55 4.80 1.24 -0.62
CA ILE A 55 5.77 0.23 -0.16
C ILE A 55 5.15 -1.14 -0.37
N GLY A 56 5.64 -1.89 -1.36
CA GLY A 56 5.08 -3.15 -1.82
C GLY A 56 4.24 -2.97 -3.09
N THR A 57 4.90 -2.99 -4.25
CA THR A 57 4.25 -2.84 -5.57
C THR A 57 3.56 -4.12 -6.00
N TYR A 58 4.24 -5.25 -5.81
CA TYR A 58 3.86 -6.57 -6.30
C TYR A 58 3.46 -6.54 -7.79
N SER A 59 2.17 -6.74 -8.12
CA SER A 59 1.71 -6.73 -9.53
C SER A 59 1.49 -5.34 -10.12
N GLY A 60 1.52 -4.28 -9.28
CA GLY A 60 1.17 -2.91 -9.66
C GLY A 60 -0.32 -2.59 -9.56
N TYR A 61 -1.16 -3.51 -9.04
CA TYR A 61 -2.60 -3.29 -8.92
C TYR A 61 -2.92 -2.09 -8.01
N GLY A 62 -2.30 -2.06 -6.81
CA GLY A 62 -2.42 -0.94 -5.87
C GLY A 62 -1.95 0.38 -6.48
N SER A 63 -0.79 0.36 -7.14
CA SER A 63 -0.22 1.52 -7.83
C SER A 63 -1.19 2.13 -8.84
N ILE A 64 -1.83 1.28 -9.70
CA ILE A 64 -2.80 1.74 -10.71
C ILE A 64 -4.02 2.37 -10.03
N CYS A 65 -4.49 1.79 -8.93
CA CYS A 65 -5.62 2.34 -8.17
C CYS A 65 -5.28 3.68 -7.52
N LEU A 66 -4.11 3.78 -6.89
CA LEU A 66 -3.62 5.02 -6.27
C LEU A 66 -3.37 6.14 -7.30
N ALA A 67 -2.85 5.80 -8.47
CA ALA A 67 -2.58 6.77 -9.52
C ALA A 67 -3.84 7.48 -10.04
N LYS A 68 -5.04 6.89 -9.88
CA LYS A 68 -6.31 7.51 -10.30
C LYS A 68 -6.63 8.83 -9.58
N GLY A 69 -6.09 9.04 -8.39
CA GLY A 69 -6.30 10.28 -7.62
C GLY A 69 -5.22 11.34 -7.80
N LEU A 70 -4.10 11.02 -8.44
CA LEU A 70 -3.01 11.98 -8.67
C LEU A 70 -3.51 13.23 -9.40
N VAL A 71 -3.15 14.41 -8.91
CA VAL A 71 -3.36 15.66 -9.63
C VAL A 71 -2.53 15.72 -10.93
N ALA A 72 -2.75 16.73 -11.78
CA ALA A 72 -1.88 16.97 -12.93
C ALA A 72 -0.42 17.10 -12.45
N GLU A 73 0.53 16.49 -13.20
CA GLU A 73 1.96 16.41 -12.85
C GLU A 73 2.26 15.69 -11.50
N GLY A 74 1.26 14.99 -10.93
CA GLY A 74 1.45 14.17 -9.75
C GLY A 74 2.23 12.90 -10.07
N ILE A 75 3.09 12.47 -9.14
CA ILE A 75 3.97 11.31 -9.28
C ILE A 75 3.70 10.32 -8.13
N LEU A 76 3.66 9.05 -8.47
CA LEU A 76 3.66 7.94 -7.54
C LEU A 76 5.04 7.27 -7.55
N HIS A 77 5.69 7.22 -6.40
CA HIS A 77 6.86 6.36 -6.17
C HIS A 77 6.37 5.04 -5.60
N THR A 78 6.77 3.93 -6.19
CA THR A 78 6.44 2.58 -5.68
C THR A 78 7.70 1.75 -5.56
N ILE A 79 7.78 0.96 -4.48
CA ILE A 79 8.98 0.20 -4.15
C ILE A 79 8.66 -1.29 -4.10
N GLU A 80 9.42 -2.08 -4.86
CA GLU A 80 9.33 -3.54 -4.90
C GLU A 80 10.69 -4.16 -4.56
N ILE A 81 10.68 -5.16 -3.67
CA ILE A 81 11.91 -5.84 -3.27
C ILE A 81 12.30 -6.95 -4.24
N ASN A 82 11.34 -7.54 -4.95
CA ASN A 82 11.56 -8.64 -5.87
C ASN A 82 11.84 -8.13 -7.29
N ASP A 83 13.09 -8.18 -7.72
CA ASP A 83 13.53 -7.78 -9.06
C ASP A 83 13.04 -8.72 -10.17
N GLU A 84 12.71 -9.98 -9.87
CA GLU A 84 12.23 -10.94 -10.87
C GLU A 84 10.89 -10.53 -11.51
N ILE A 85 10.10 -9.67 -10.85
CA ILE A 85 8.80 -9.24 -11.36
C ILE A 85 8.81 -7.81 -11.94
N GLU A 86 9.98 -7.19 -12.06
CA GLU A 86 10.12 -5.81 -12.56
C GLU A 86 9.49 -5.62 -13.94
N ASP A 87 9.77 -6.52 -14.88
CA ASP A 87 9.21 -6.44 -16.25
C ASP A 87 7.70 -6.59 -16.26
N PHE A 88 7.15 -7.48 -15.41
CA PHE A 88 5.71 -7.65 -15.26
C PHE A 88 5.04 -6.36 -14.74
N ILE A 89 5.65 -5.69 -13.76
CA ILE A 89 5.16 -4.43 -13.20
C ILE A 89 5.19 -3.33 -14.27
N LYS A 90 6.30 -3.17 -15.00
CA LYS A 90 6.43 -2.19 -16.09
C LYS A 90 5.40 -2.40 -17.19
N GLU A 91 5.17 -3.65 -17.59
CA GLU A 91 4.12 -4.01 -18.53
C GLU A 91 2.73 -3.62 -18.00
N SER A 92 2.48 -3.84 -16.72
CA SER A 92 1.20 -3.48 -16.08
C SER A 92 0.96 -1.96 -16.08
N PHE A 93 1.98 -1.16 -15.79
CA PHE A 93 1.91 0.30 -15.86
C PHE A 93 1.70 0.81 -17.28
N SER A 94 2.36 0.20 -18.25
CA SER A 94 2.18 0.53 -19.68
C SER A 94 0.76 0.25 -20.14
N ASN A 95 0.20 -0.92 -19.80
CA ASN A 95 -1.16 -1.30 -20.15
C ASN A 95 -2.21 -0.36 -19.49
N ALA A 96 -1.92 0.12 -18.28
CA ALA A 96 -2.76 1.09 -17.57
C ALA A 96 -2.50 2.55 -18.00
N ARG A 97 -1.52 2.80 -18.86
CA ARG A 97 -1.12 4.13 -19.37
C ARG A 97 -0.74 5.11 -18.24
N ILE A 98 -0.01 4.61 -17.25
CA ILE A 98 0.48 5.41 -16.12
C ILE A 98 2.00 5.47 -16.02
N SER A 99 2.74 4.91 -16.98
CA SER A 99 4.21 4.80 -16.94
C SER A 99 4.93 6.14 -16.78
N ASP A 100 4.34 7.23 -17.26
CA ASP A 100 4.85 8.60 -17.17
C ASP A 100 4.59 9.26 -15.80
N ARG A 101 3.78 8.62 -14.97
CA ARG A 101 3.35 9.13 -13.65
C ARG A 101 3.79 8.24 -12.49
N VAL A 102 4.53 7.18 -12.77
CA VAL A 102 4.99 6.21 -11.76
C VAL A 102 6.50 6.02 -11.87
N ILE A 103 7.19 6.12 -10.75
CA ILE A 103 8.60 5.78 -10.61
C ILE A 103 8.70 4.49 -9.81
N LEU A 104 9.08 3.42 -10.49
CA LEU A 104 9.33 2.12 -9.86
C LEU A 104 10.77 2.07 -9.33
N HIS A 105 10.90 1.74 -8.06
CA HIS A 105 12.16 1.47 -7.40
C HIS A 105 12.26 -0.01 -7.06
N ILE A 106 13.38 -0.64 -7.39
CA ILE A 106 13.64 -2.04 -7.05
C ILE A 106 14.67 -2.11 -5.92
N GLY A 107 14.32 -2.74 -4.80
CA GLY A 107 15.18 -2.94 -3.64
C GLY A 107 14.47 -2.81 -2.30
N ASP A 108 15.25 -2.76 -1.21
CA ASP A 108 14.73 -2.62 0.15
C ASP A 108 14.16 -1.21 0.38
N ALA A 109 12.92 -1.13 0.83
CA ALA A 109 12.27 0.14 1.09
C ALA A 109 12.97 0.97 2.18
N CYS A 110 13.56 0.33 3.19
CA CYS A 110 14.29 1.05 4.24
C CYS A 110 15.58 1.70 3.72
N GLU A 111 16.16 1.19 2.63
CA GLU A 111 17.33 1.77 1.99
C GLU A 111 16.94 2.83 0.94
N ILE A 112 15.86 2.60 0.22
CA ILE A 112 15.39 3.48 -0.87
C ILE A 112 14.73 4.75 -0.33
N ILE A 113 13.81 4.65 0.64
CA ILE A 113 13.05 5.79 1.15
C ILE A 113 13.93 6.98 1.56
N PRO A 114 15.08 6.80 2.25
CA PRO A 114 15.97 7.92 2.58
C PRO A 114 16.53 8.65 1.38
N THR A 115 16.69 7.99 0.23
CA THR A 115 17.27 8.57 -1.00
C THR A 115 16.27 9.42 -1.80
N ILE A 116 14.97 9.27 -1.56
CA ILE A 116 13.93 10.06 -2.24
C ILE A 116 13.81 11.40 -1.54
N ASP A 117 14.24 12.48 -2.19
CA ASP A 117 14.18 13.84 -1.64
C ASP A 117 12.83 14.51 -1.98
N GLU A 118 11.74 13.91 -1.47
CA GLU A 118 10.37 14.42 -1.64
C GLU A 118 9.55 14.27 -0.36
N GLU A 119 8.51 15.10 -0.23
CA GLU A 119 7.46 14.96 0.78
C GLU A 119 6.18 14.43 0.13
N PHE A 120 5.46 13.57 0.84
CA PHE A 120 4.31 12.84 0.34
C PHE A 120 2.99 13.34 0.95
N ASP A 121 1.96 13.40 0.12
CA ASP A 121 0.59 13.70 0.52
C ASP A 121 -0.13 12.42 1.00
N LEU A 122 0.23 11.28 0.39
CA LEU A 122 -0.34 9.96 0.68
C LEU A 122 0.75 8.90 0.63
N ILE A 123 0.78 8.03 1.64
CA ILE A 123 1.67 6.86 1.68
C ILE A 123 0.82 5.60 1.87
N PHE A 124 1.12 4.55 1.12
CA PHE A 124 0.53 3.23 1.28
C PHE A 124 1.60 2.22 1.67
N ILE A 125 1.37 1.47 2.76
CA ILE A 125 2.28 0.46 3.29
C ILE A 125 1.62 -0.90 3.16
N ASP A 126 2.12 -1.73 2.25
CA ASP A 126 1.73 -3.13 2.05
C ASP A 126 2.96 -4.02 1.78
N GLY A 127 4.03 -3.75 2.47
CA GLY A 127 5.28 -4.51 2.39
C GLY A 127 5.36 -5.66 3.39
N ASN A 128 6.60 -5.98 3.81
CA ASN A 128 6.88 -7.05 4.76
C ASN A 128 6.43 -6.67 6.18
N LYS A 129 5.55 -7.48 6.77
CA LYS A 129 4.80 -7.17 8.00
C LYS A 129 5.68 -7.02 9.25
N ASP A 130 6.81 -7.69 9.32
CA ASP A 130 7.77 -7.54 10.43
C ASP A 130 8.53 -6.21 10.38
N GLN A 131 8.49 -5.49 9.26
CA GLN A 131 9.19 -4.22 9.06
C GLN A 131 8.27 -2.97 9.15
N TYR A 132 6.99 -3.13 9.38
CA TYR A 132 6.02 -2.02 9.39
C TYR A 132 6.41 -0.86 10.30
N SER A 133 6.94 -1.16 11.50
CA SER A 133 7.44 -0.11 12.41
C SER A 133 8.62 0.66 11.84
N LYS A 134 9.52 -0.01 11.07
CA LYS A 134 10.66 0.63 10.40
C LYS A 134 10.20 1.48 9.21
N TYR A 135 9.25 0.96 8.41
CA TYR A 135 8.65 1.74 7.32
C TYR A 135 8.04 3.04 7.84
N PHE A 136 7.25 2.95 8.93
CA PHE A 136 6.68 4.14 9.55
C PHE A 136 7.74 5.14 9.99
N ASP A 137 8.81 4.69 10.66
CA ASP A 137 9.92 5.56 11.08
C ASP A 137 10.59 6.26 9.90
N SER A 138 10.76 5.55 8.79
CA SER A 138 11.39 6.08 7.58
C SER A 138 10.54 7.13 6.88
N VAL A 139 9.19 7.02 6.97
CA VAL A 139 8.29 7.88 6.20
C VAL A 139 7.65 9.03 6.99
N ILE A 140 7.52 8.93 8.32
CA ILE A 140 6.74 9.91 9.10
C ILE A 140 7.25 11.35 8.94
N ASN A 141 8.55 11.54 8.78
CA ASN A 141 9.11 12.88 8.55
C ASN A 141 8.97 13.34 7.09
N LYS A 142 8.69 12.43 6.17
CA LYS A 142 8.44 12.70 4.75
C LYS A 142 6.95 12.87 4.41
N VAL A 143 6.05 12.60 5.34
CA VAL A 143 4.62 12.93 5.18
C VAL A 143 4.43 14.40 5.47
N LYS A 144 3.71 15.10 4.62
CA LYS A 144 3.32 16.51 4.85
C LYS A 144 2.38 16.63 6.07
N PRO A 145 2.40 17.75 6.78
CA PRO A 145 1.34 18.03 7.77
C PRO A 145 -0.05 17.91 7.13
N GLY A 146 -0.95 17.17 7.75
CA GLY A 146 -2.27 16.83 7.22
C GLY A 146 -2.31 15.69 6.21
N GLY A 147 -1.15 15.19 5.76
CA GLY A 147 -1.04 14.03 4.86
C GLY A 147 -1.37 12.71 5.55
N PHE A 148 -1.58 11.67 4.75
CA PHE A 148 -2.07 10.37 5.21
C PHE A 148 -1.08 9.25 4.94
N ILE A 149 -1.04 8.28 5.87
CA ILE A 149 -0.45 6.96 5.68
C ILE A 149 -1.58 5.94 5.84
N ILE A 150 -1.64 4.97 4.93
CA ILE A 150 -2.54 3.82 5.02
C ILE A 150 -1.67 2.58 5.10
N ALA A 151 -1.90 1.73 6.10
CA ALA A 151 -1.21 0.45 6.23
C ALA A 151 -2.22 -0.69 6.17
N ASP A 152 -1.93 -1.68 5.31
CA ASP A 152 -2.81 -2.83 5.08
C ASP A 152 -2.48 -4.02 6.00
N ASN A 153 -3.44 -4.91 6.17
CA ASN A 153 -3.37 -6.17 6.94
C ASN A 153 -2.98 -5.98 8.42
N VAL A 154 -3.45 -4.93 9.05
CA VAL A 154 -3.11 -4.62 10.45
C VAL A 154 -3.89 -5.43 11.49
N LEU A 155 -4.86 -6.26 11.07
CA LEU A 155 -5.53 -7.27 11.90
C LEU A 155 -4.91 -8.66 11.78
N TRP A 156 -4.24 -8.94 10.66
CA TRP A 156 -3.45 -10.13 10.41
C TRP A 156 -4.19 -11.43 10.74
N ASP A 157 -5.30 -11.69 10.03
CA ASP A 157 -6.23 -12.82 10.27
C ASP A 157 -6.72 -12.93 11.73
N GLY A 158 -6.80 -11.79 12.45
CA GLY A 158 -7.13 -11.74 13.87
C GLY A 158 -6.02 -12.20 14.81
N LYS A 159 -4.84 -12.58 14.31
CA LYS A 159 -3.71 -13.06 15.13
C LYS A 159 -3.16 -11.98 16.07
N VAL A 160 -3.41 -10.69 15.76
CA VAL A 160 -3.05 -9.58 16.65
C VAL A 160 -3.74 -9.63 18.01
N LEU A 161 -4.80 -10.43 18.17
CA LEU A 161 -5.52 -10.62 19.43
C LEU A 161 -4.87 -11.64 20.36
N THR A 162 -3.83 -12.35 19.89
CA THR A 162 -3.16 -13.37 20.72
C THR A 162 -2.15 -12.75 21.66
N ASP A 163 -2.17 -13.17 22.95
CA ASP A 163 -1.19 -12.78 23.95
C ASP A 163 0.10 -13.61 23.86
N ASN A 164 0.01 -14.81 23.26
CA ASN A 164 1.12 -15.76 23.15
C ASN A 164 1.54 -15.93 21.69
N ILE A 165 2.36 -15.02 21.20
CA ILE A 165 2.90 -15.10 19.83
C ILE A 165 4.02 -16.14 19.80
N PRO A 166 3.97 -17.15 18.91
CA PRO A 166 5.05 -18.07 18.71
C PRO A 166 6.35 -17.35 18.31
N ASN A 167 7.51 -17.84 18.78
CA ASN A 167 8.81 -17.23 18.45
C ASN A 167 9.11 -17.24 16.94
N ASN A 168 8.49 -18.14 16.19
CA ASN A 168 8.64 -18.28 14.75
C ASN A 168 7.58 -17.50 13.94
N ASP A 169 6.79 -16.62 14.57
CA ASP A 169 5.83 -15.73 13.89
C ASP A 169 6.25 -14.25 14.02
N PRO A 170 7.27 -13.81 13.26
CA PRO A 170 7.74 -12.42 13.30
C PRO A 170 6.69 -11.44 12.75
N PHE A 171 5.80 -11.89 11.86
CA PHE A 171 4.81 -11.03 11.22
C PHE A 171 3.73 -10.58 12.19
N THR A 172 3.14 -11.50 12.95
CA THR A 172 2.17 -11.15 14.00
C THR A 172 2.78 -10.18 15.01
N LYS A 173 4.02 -10.48 15.46
CA LYS A 173 4.74 -9.59 16.37
C LYS A 173 5.01 -8.22 15.76
N GLY A 174 5.40 -8.16 14.49
CA GLY A 174 5.65 -6.92 13.75
C GLY A 174 4.41 -6.04 13.67
N ILE A 175 3.27 -6.62 13.33
CA ILE A 175 1.99 -5.88 13.25
C ILE A 175 1.52 -5.41 14.63
N GLN A 176 1.61 -6.24 15.69
CA GLN A 176 1.27 -5.78 17.04
C GLN A 176 2.14 -4.61 17.48
N LEU A 177 3.46 -4.69 17.25
CA LEU A 177 4.38 -3.60 17.56
C LEU A 177 4.06 -2.32 16.80
N PHE A 178 3.74 -2.45 15.50
CA PHE A 178 3.32 -1.33 14.67
C PHE A 178 2.03 -0.69 15.18
N ASN A 179 0.98 -1.48 15.43
CA ASN A 179 -0.30 -0.96 15.92
C ASN A 179 -0.14 -0.22 17.25
N ASN A 180 0.62 -0.78 18.20
CA ASN A 180 0.89 -0.15 19.48
C ASN A 180 1.72 1.13 19.32
N LYS A 181 2.69 1.13 18.42
CA LYS A 181 3.53 2.30 18.11
C LYS A 181 2.68 3.45 17.57
N ILE A 182 1.83 3.18 16.59
CA ILE A 182 0.95 4.19 15.99
C ILE A 182 0.01 4.77 17.03
N GLN A 183 -0.62 3.92 17.87
CA GLN A 183 -1.53 4.35 18.92
C GLN A 183 -0.86 5.28 19.96
N ALA A 184 0.43 5.10 20.20
CA ALA A 184 1.19 5.88 21.17
C ALA A 184 1.83 7.16 20.58
N ASP A 185 1.89 7.29 19.26
CA ASP A 185 2.62 8.38 18.60
C ASP A 185 1.79 9.67 18.56
N LYS A 186 2.25 10.69 19.29
CA LYS A 186 1.57 11.98 19.41
C LYS A 186 1.61 12.86 18.14
N ARG A 187 2.45 12.51 17.18
CA ARG A 187 2.57 13.24 15.90
C ARG A 187 1.43 12.94 14.95
N VAL A 188 0.65 11.91 15.22
CA VAL A 188 -0.40 11.44 14.35
C VAL A 188 -1.75 11.30 15.05
N GLU A 189 -2.79 11.19 14.24
CA GLU A 189 -4.11 10.67 14.58
C GLU A 189 -4.31 9.39 13.80
N ASN A 190 -4.94 8.38 14.37
CA ASN A 190 -5.14 7.11 13.69
C ASN A 190 -6.54 6.55 13.87
N LEU A 191 -6.96 5.76 12.88
CA LEU A 191 -8.20 5.01 12.89
C LEU A 191 -7.93 3.62 12.28
N LEU A 192 -8.19 2.57 13.05
CA LEU A 192 -8.17 1.20 12.54
C LEU A 192 -9.56 0.85 11.99
N LEU A 193 -9.65 0.61 10.70
CA LEU A 193 -10.86 0.21 9.99
C LEU A 193 -10.88 -1.32 9.84
N PRO A 194 -11.97 -2.01 10.24
CA PRO A 194 -12.11 -3.45 10.08
C PRO A 194 -12.56 -3.81 8.65
N LEU A 195 -11.83 -3.30 7.66
CA LEU A 195 -12.02 -3.64 6.24
C LEU A 195 -11.00 -4.71 5.87
N TYR A 196 -11.46 -5.82 5.27
CA TYR A 196 -10.63 -6.98 4.94
C TYR A 196 -9.83 -7.47 6.16
N ASP A 197 -8.52 -7.50 6.04
CA ASP A 197 -7.60 -7.88 7.11
C ASP A 197 -7.12 -6.65 7.92
N GLY A 198 -7.93 -5.59 7.94
CA GLY A 198 -7.71 -4.35 8.68
C GLY A 198 -6.84 -3.33 7.96
N LEU A 199 -7.34 -2.10 7.90
CA LEU A 199 -6.61 -0.94 7.38
C LEU A 199 -6.36 0.06 8.53
N MET A 200 -5.11 0.44 8.76
CA MET A 200 -4.77 1.55 9.64
C MET A 200 -4.66 2.84 8.83
N MET A 201 -5.59 3.76 9.05
CA MET A 201 -5.49 5.12 8.54
C MET A 201 -4.77 5.98 9.55
N ILE A 202 -3.74 6.69 9.13
CA ILE A 202 -2.88 7.52 9.96
C ILE A 202 -2.79 8.90 9.31
N ARG A 203 -3.12 9.94 10.05
CA ARG A 203 -2.99 11.33 9.60
C ARG A 203 -1.90 12.04 10.39
N LYS A 204 -0.94 12.65 9.72
CA LYS A 204 0.06 13.52 10.37
C LYS A 204 -0.61 14.83 10.83
N LYS A 205 -0.36 15.22 12.07
CA LYS A 205 -0.84 16.48 12.64
C LYS A 205 -0.12 17.69 12.08
#